data_3a9ab42439650928c7c518738d34554d
#
_entry.id   3a9ab42439650928c7c518738d34554d
#
_cell.length_a   1.000
_cell.length_b   1.000
_cell.length_c   1.000
_cell.angle_alpha   90.00
_cell.angle_beta   90.00
_cell.angle_gamma   90.00
#
_symmetry.space_group_name_H-M   'P 1'
#
loop_
_entity.id
_entity.type
_entity.pdbx_description
1 polymer ?
#
loop_
_entity_poly.entity_id
_entity_poly.type
_entity_poly.pdbx_seq_one_letter_code
_entity_poly.pdbx_strand_id
1 'polypeptide(L)'
;LATPQVEELMSRYDLAPRMRIVTPIAIRIPGFFKSVNPLWPPYLLRDTFRIAQMHNIPYRWPRPDPIIMDIGSGEVAAEQPYIHRVSRMAVAAEHAGKGFPFVRRAAHAIWSGEVDAWHEGDHLARAATAAGLDAGKIEAEVRNRGEELGAEITQNEADQRDAGHRGVPLFVFENEPFFGQARLDHLIWRMNQAGLKER
;
A
#
# COMPACT_ATOMS: atom_id res chain seq x y z
N LEU A 1 -6.82 2.21 3.92
CA LEU A 1 -7.67 3.40 4.14
C LEU A 1 -7.66 4.34 2.93
N ALA A 2 -6.51 4.62 2.32
CA ALA A 2 -6.43 5.53 1.17
C ALA A 2 -7.03 4.93 -0.12
N THR A 3 -6.96 3.61 -0.32
CA THR A 3 -7.37 3.00 -1.59
C THR A 3 -8.85 3.18 -1.94
N PRO A 4 -9.83 3.11 -1.02
CA PRO A 4 -11.21 3.44 -1.35
C PRO A 4 -11.40 4.88 -1.81
N GLN A 5 -10.73 5.83 -1.17
CA GLN A 5 -10.80 7.25 -1.52
C GLN A 5 -10.19 7.51 -2.91
N VAL A 6 -9.06 6.87 -3.23
CA VAL A 6 -8.45 6.94 -4.57
C VAL A 6 -9.36 6.31 -5.62
N GLU A 7 -10.01 5.17 -5.31
CA GLU A 7 -10.99 4.52 -6.22
C GLU A 7 -12.16 5.46 -6.54
N GLU A 8 -12.69 6.17 -5.54
CA GLU A 8 -13.72 7.19 -5.72
C GLU A 8 -13.24 8.32 -6.63
N LEU A 9 -12.03 8.85 -6.40
CA LEU A 9 -11.46 9.88 -7.27
C LEU A 9 -11.27 9.40 -8.72
N MET A 10 -10.82 8.17 -8.93
CA MET A 10 -10.70 7.56 -10.27
C MET A 10 -12.04 7.36 -10.96
N SER A 11 -13.13 7.18 -10.21
CA SER A 11 -14.48 7.08 -10.78
C SER A 11 -15.02 8.45 -11.23
N ARG A 12 -14.62 9.51 -10.55
CA ARG A 12 -15.08 10.86 -10.76
C ARG A 12 -14.25 11.63 -11.78
N TYR A 13 -12.94 11.40 -11.79
CA TYR A 13 -12.00 12.13 -12.64
C TYR A 13 -11.28 11.23 -13.62
N ASP A 14 -10.82 11.79 -14.72
CA ASP A 14 -9.98 11.09 -15.69
C ASP A 14 -8.54 10.96 -15.16
N LEU A 15 -8.34 9.99 -14.27
CA LEU A 15 -7.08 9.69 -13.61
C LEU A 15 -6.57 8.31 -13.98
N ALA A 16 -5.25 8.22 -14.19
CA ALA A 16 -4.53 6.97 -14.44
C ALA A 16 -3.35 6.83 -13.45
N PRO A 17 -3.61 6.47 -12.18
CA PRO A 17 -2.55 6.34 -11.19
C PRO A 17 -1.63 5.16 -11.54
N ARG A 18 -0.33 5.36 -11.37
CA ARG A 18 0.70 4.32 -11.43
C ARG A 18 1.13 3.95 -10.03
N MET A 19 1.05 2.67 -9.71
CA MET A 19 1.42 2.18 -8.39
C MET A 19 2.94 1.98 -8.29
N ARG A 20 3.55 2.62 -7.28
CA ARG A 20 4.94 2.42 -6.92
C ARG A 20 4.99 1.74 -5.55
N ILE A 21 5.27 0.45 -5.56
CA ILE A 21 5.29 -0.36 -4.35
C ILE A 21 6.60 -0.13 -3.62
N VAL A 22 6.53 0.06 -2.30
CA VAL A 22 7.67 0.24 -1.42
C VAL A 22 7.52 -0.68 -0.20
N THR A 23 8.63 -1.07 0.39
CA THR A 23 8.63 -1.85 1.64
C THR A 23 8.13 -0.96 2.80
N PRO A 24 7.39 -1.50 3.77
CA PRO A 24 6.97 -0.74 4.96
C PRO A 24 8.14 -0.12 5.70
N ILE A 25 7.92 1.07 6.25
CA ILE A 25 8.97 1.89 6.88
C ILE A 25 9.66 1.20 8.04
N ALA A 26 8.95 0.33 8.77
CA ALA A 26 9.50 -0.46 9.86
C ALA A 26 10.64 -1.38 9.42
N ILE A 27 10.56 -1.90 8.18
CA ILE A 27 11.58 -2.78 7.59
C ILE A 27 12.69 -1.94 6.95
N ARG A 28 12.33 -0.88 6.20
CA ARG A 28 13.29 -0.02 5.49
C ARG A 28 14.22 0.76 6.41
N ILE A 29 13.76 1.11 7.60
CA ILE A 29 14.50 1.92 8.57
C ILE A 29 14.57 1.15 9.89
N PRO A 30 15.66 0.40 10.12
CA PRO A 30 15.83 -0.32 11.38
C PRO A 30 15.68 0.63 12.59
N GLY A 31 14.89 0.21 13.58
CA GLY A 31 14.64 1.01 14.78
C GLY A 31 13.74 2.23 14.58
N PHE A 32 13.02 2.35 13.45
CA PHE A 32 12.14 3.50 13.18
C PHE A 32 11.19 3.78 14.36
N PHE A 33 10.47 2.77 14.85
CA PHE A 33 9.53 2.97 15.95
C PHE A 33 10.19 3.29 17.30
N LYS A 34 11.47 2.98 17.48
CA LYS A 34 12.26 3.39 18.65
C LYS A 34 12.70 4.87 18.56
N SER A 35 12.76 5.43 17.35
CA SER A 35 13.22 6.80 17.11
C SER A 35 12.11 7.86 17.08
N VAL A 36 10.84 7.44 16.99
CA VAL A 36 9.71 8.37 16.94
C VAL A 36 9.24 8.76 18.34
N ASN A 37 8.52 9.89 18.43
CA ASN A 37 7.90 10.30 19.70
C ASN A 37 6.97 9.19 20.24
N PRO A 38 7.12 8.72 21.47
CA PRO A 38 6.31 7.62 22.03
C PRO A 38 4.80 7.86 22.00
N LEU A 39 4.34 9.09 21.96
CA LEU A 39 2.93 9.44 21.83
C LEU A 39 2.36 9.20 20.43
N TRP A 40 3.22 9.14 19.41
CA TRP A 40 2.79 9.04 18.03
C TRP A 40 2.17 7.67 17.66
N PRO A 41 2.76 6.50 17.99
CA PRO A 41 2.18 5.21 17.61
C PRO A 41 0.75 4.99 18.17
N PRO A 42 0.47 5.20 19.48
CA PRO A 42 -0.89 5.04 19.98
C PRO A 42 -1.88 6.07 19.41
N TYR A 43 -1.42 7.27 19.09
CA TYR A 43 -2.25 8.24 18.38
C TYR A 43 -2.59 7.76 16.96
N LEU A 44 -1.58 7.30 16.19
CA LEU A 44 -1.75 6.77 14.84
C LEU A 44 -2.78 5.63 14.79
N LEU A 45 -2.68 4.67 15.71
CA LEU A 45 -3.64 3.56 15.79
C LEU A 45 -5.07 4.07 15.99
N ARG A 46 -5.26 5.00 16.93
CA ARG A 46 -6.57 5.60 17.21
C ARG A 46 -7.12 6.38 16.01
N ASP A 47 -6.26 7.13 15.36
CA ASP A 47 -6.62 7.93 14.20
C ASP A 47 -6.99 7.07 13.00
N THR A 48 -6.30 5.95 12.80
CA THR A 48 -6.61 4.94 11.78
C THR A 48 -8.06 4.42 11.94
N PHE A 49 -8.48 4.10 13.17
CA PHE A 49 -9.86 3.68 13.45
C PHE A 49 -10.88 4.79 13.18
N ARG A 50 -10.58 6.03 13.55
CA ARG A 50 -11.46 7.18 13.29
C ARG A 50 -11.67 7.39 11.79
N ILE A 51 -10.60 7.32 11.00
CA ILE A 51 -10.66 7.46 9.54
C ILE A 51 -11.49 6.32 8.94
N ALA A 52 -11.29 5.09 9.40
CA ALA A 52 -12.08 3.96 8.94
C ALA A 52 -13.59 4.16 9.22
N GLN A 53 -13.94 4.61 10.42
CA GLN A 53 -15.32 4.92 10.80
C GLN A 53 -15.90 6.08 9.97
N MET A 54 -15.14 7.18 9.81
CA MET A 54 -15.56 8.35 9.05
C MET A 54 -15.92 8.01 7.60
N HIS A 55 -15.17 7.11 6.99
CA HIS A 55 -15.36 6.70 5.59
C HIS A 55 -16.13 5.38 5.43
N ASN A 56 -16.69 4.81 6.50
CA ASN A 56 -17.38 3.51 6.49
C ASN A 56 -16.54 2.38 5.86
N ILE A 57 -15.22 2.38 6.12
CA ILE A 57 -14.29 1.38 5.62
C ILE A 57 -14.21 0.23 6.63
N PRO A 58 -14.54 -1.03 6.24
CA PRO A 58 -14.27 -2.18 7.10
C PRO A 58 -12.79 -2.22 7.47
N TYR A 59 -12.49 -2.20 8.77
CA TYR A 59 -11.13 -2.13 9.24
C TYR A 59 -10.93 -2.92 10.55
N ARG A 60 -9.95 -3.81 10.51
CA ARG A 60 -9.46 -4.55 11.68
C ARG A 60 -7.95 -4.76 11.52
N TRP A 61 -7.22 -4.75 12.63
CA TRP A 61 -5.82 -5.14 12.60
C TRP A 61 -5.67 -6.57 12.06
N PRO A 62 -4.79 -6.80 11.08
CA PRO A 62 -4.69 -8.09 10.38
C PRO A 62 -4.14 -9.20 11.27
N ARG A 63 -4.50 -10.43 10.94
CA ARG A 63 -4.04 -11.65 11.62
C ARG A 63 -3.58 -12.68 10.59
N PRO A 64 -2.25 -12.88 10.46
CA PRO A 64 -1.16 -12.15 11.10
C PRO A 64 -0.98 -10.73 10.54
N ASP A 65 -0.18 -9.90 11.25
CA ASP A 65 0.32 -8.65 10.69
C ASP A 65 1.19 -8.97 9.46
N PRO A 66 1.06 -8.23 8.35
CA PRO A 66 1.97 -8.37 7.21
C PRO A 66 3.44 -8.22 7.55
N ILE A 67 3.75 -7.48 8.61
CA ILE A 67 5.10 -7.29 9.12
C ILE A 67 5.29 -8.14 10.39
N ILE A 68 6.26 -9.04 10.38
CA ILE A 68 6.63 -9.78 11.59
C ILE A 68 7.48 -8.86 12.46
N MET A 69 6.87 -8.36 13.52
CA MET A 69 7.49 -7.42 14.46
C MET A 69 7.00 -7.70 15.89
N ASP A 70 7.89 -7.62 16.86
CA ASP A 70 7.52 -7.54 18.26
C ASP A 70 7.02 -6.13 18.59
N ILE A 71 5.74 -6.01 18.93
CA ILE A 71 5.08 -4.72 19.17
C ILE A 71 5.64 -4.05 20.44
N GLY A 72 6.07 -4.83 21.45
CA GLY A 72 6.56 -4.31 22.73
C GLY A 72 7.96 -3.69 22.60
N SER A 73 8.87 -4.38 21.90
CA SER A 73 10.24 -3.91 21.70
C SER A 73 10.42 -3.06 20.44
N GLY A 74 9.49 -3.16 19.47
CA GLY A 74 9.60 -2.56 18.14
C GLY A 74 10.65 -3.26 17.27
N GLU A 75 11.07 -4.48 17.63
CA GLU A 75 12.03 -5.26 16.85
C GLU A 75 11.34 -5.94 15.67
N VAL A 76 11.91 -5.74 14.48
CA VAL A 76 11.43 -6.31 13.23
C VAL A 76 12.22 -7.58 12.95
N ALA A 77 11.53 -8.69 12.67
CA ALA A 77 12.20 -9.94 12.31
C ALA A 77 13.01 -9.80 11.02
N ALA A 78 14.12 -10.52 10.92
CA ALA A 78 14.96 -10.52 9.73
C ALA A 78 14.23 -11.10 8.50
N GLU A 79 13.40 -12.12 8.72
CA GLU A 79 12.60 -12.73 7.67
C GLU A 79 11.20 -12.16 7.66
N GLN A 80 10.75 -11.71 6.49
CA GLN A 80 9.47 -11.03 6.26
C GLN A 80 8.70 -11.69 5.09
N PRO A 81 8.34 -12.98 5.20
CA PRO A 81 7.78 -13.73 4.08
C PRO A 81 6.44 -13.14 3.59
N TYR A 82 5.61 -12.63 4.50
CA TYR A 82 4.28 -12.17 4.17
C TYR A 82 4.29 -10.88 3.34
N ILE A 83 4.94 -9.84 3.85
CA ILE A 83 4.94 -8.54 3.16
C ILE A 83 5.74 -8.59 1.86
N HIS A 84 6.84 -9.34 1.81
CA HIS A 84 7.62 -9.47 0.58
C HIS A 84 6.84 -10.17 -0.53
N ARG A 85 6.06 -11.23 -0.19
CA ARG A 85 5.22 -11.90 -1.17
C ARG A 85 4.16 -10.95 -1.73
N VAL A 86 3.36 -10.32 -0.88
CA VAL A 86 2.27 -9.43 -1.34
C VAL A 86 2.81 -8.20 -2.09
N SER A 87 3.95 -7.66 -1.68
CA SER A 87 4.59 -6.54 -2.37
C SER A 87 5.06 -6.91 -3.78
N ARG A 88 5.71 -8.08 -3.94
CA ARG A 88 6.12 -8.58 -5.26
C ARG A 88 4.92 -8.88 -6.16
N MET A 89 3.84 -9.46 -5.60
CA MET A 89 2.57 -9.63 -6.34
C MET A 89 2.01 -8.29 -6.83
N ALA A 90 2.11 -7.24 -6.02
CA ALA A 90 1.62 -5.91 -6.39
C ALA A 90 2.47 -5.28 -7.52
N VAL A 91 3.79 -5.47 -7.52
CA VAL A 91 4.66 -5.06 -8.65
C VAL A 91 4.32 -5.84 -9.92
N ALA A 92 4.19 -7.17 -9.85
CA ALA A 92 3.78 -7.99 -10.98
C ALA A 92 2.40 -7.58 -11.52
N ALA A 93 1.47 -7.24 -10.63
CA ALA A 93 0.16 -6.71 -11.00
C ALA A 93 0.25 -5.34 -11.72
N GLU A 94 1.17 -4.47 -11.30
CA GLU A 94 1.42 -3.19 -11.98
C GLU A 94 1.98 -3.41 -13.38
N HIS A 95 2.92 -4.34 -13.58
CA HIS A 95 3.42 -4.74 -14.91
C HIS A 95 2.29 -5.22 -15.83
N ALA A 96 1.27 -5.86 -15.27
CA ALA A 96 0.06 -6.27 -16.01
C ALA A 96 -0.99 -5.15 -16.16
N GLY A 97 -0.69 -3.91 -15.76
CA GLY A 97 -1.61 -2.76 -15.82
C GLY A 97 -2.78 -2.84 -14.83
N LYS A 98 -2.63 -3.64 -13.75
CA LYS A 98 -3.65 -3.88 -12.74
C LYS A 98 -3.15 -3.66 -11.30
N GLY A 99 -2.11 -2.86 -11.13
CA GLY A 99 -1.50 -2.60 -9.82
C GLY A 99 -2.49 -2.03 -8.81
N PHE A 100 -3.17 -0.93 -9.14
CA PHE A 100 -4.14 -0.32 -8.23
C PHE A 100 -5.32 -1.26 -7.90
N PRO A 101 -6.02 -1.87 -8.88
CA PRO A 101 -7.07 -2.86 -8.59
C PRO A 101 -6.60 -4.00 -7.68
N PHE A 102 -5.39 -4.54 -7.90
CA PHE A 102 -4.85 -5.59 -7.05
C PHE A 102 -4.58 -5.10 -5.62
N VAL A 103 -3.86 -3.99 -5.47
CA VAL A 103 -3.56 -3.41 -4.14
C VAL A 103 -4.83 -3.09 -3.37
N ARG A 104 -5.86 -2.58 -4.04
CA ARG A 104 -7.18 -2.33 -3.44
C ARG A 104 -7.81 -3.60 -2.87
N ARG A 105 -7.79 -4.71 -3.63
CA ARG A 105 -8.36 -6.00 -3.23
C ARG A 105 -7.52 -6.71 -2.17
N ALA A 106 -6.20 -6.72 -2.32
CA ALA A 106 -5.29 -7.30 -1.34
C ALA A 106 -5.36 -6.55 0.01
N ALA A 107 -5.37 -5.20 -0.02
CA ALA A 107 -5.54 -4.41 1.19
C ALA A 107 -6.88 -4.69 1.89
N HIS A 108 -7.97 -4.87 1.15
CA HIS A 108 -9.25 -5.26 1.73
C HIS A 108 -9.16 -6.64 2.39
N ALA A 109 -8.63 -7.65 1.70
CA ALA A 109 -8.47 -9.00 2.25
C ALA A 109 -7.64 -9.01 3.54
N ILE A 110 -6.59 -8.16 3.61
CA ILE A 110 -5.69 -8.08 4.76
C ILE A 110 -6.31 -7.31 5.93
N TRP A 111 -6.95 -6.15 5.66
CA TRP A 111 -7.28 -5.15 6.67
C TRP A 111 -8.79 -5.03 6.99
N SER A 112 -9.70 -5.65 6.24
CA SER A 112 -11.15 -5.55 6.49
C SER A 112 -11.59 -6.31 7.74
N GLY A 113 -10.87 -7.35 8.10
CA GLY A 113 -11.27 -8.27 9.17
C GLY A 113 -12.23 -9.37 8.74
N GLU A 114 -12.53 -9.49 7.45
CA GLU A 114 -13.37 -10.54 6.90
C GLU A 114 -12.72 -11.92 6.97
N VAL A 115 -11.38 -11.95 6.89
CA VAL A 115 -10.61 -13.19 6.96
C VAL A 115 -9.47 -13.08 7.97
N ASP A 116 -9.16 -14.18 8.64
CA ASP A 116 -7.90 -14.42 9.33
C ASP A 116 -6.99 -15.27 8.43
N ALA A 117 -5.71 -15.35 8.76
CA ALA A 117 -4.72 -16.11 7.97
C ALA A 117 -4.75 -15.75 6.46
N TRP A 118 -4.92 -14.48 6.13
CA TRP A 118 -5.01 -13.94 4.77
C TRP A 118 -3.83 -14.37 3.85
N HIS A 119 -2.70 -14.77 4.42
CA HIS A 119 -1.47 -15.20 3.75
C HIS A 119 -1.51 -16.68 3.32
N GLU A 120 -2.47 -17.44 3.85
CA GLU A 120 -2.70 -18.86 3.55
C GLU A 120 -3.80 -19.03 2.49
N GLY A 121 -3.96 -20.28 2.03
CA GLY A 121 -5.02 -20.60 1.09
C GLY A 121 -4.98 -19.78 -0.19
N ASP A 122 -6.16 -19.38 -0.65
CA ASP A 122 -6.37 -18.71 -1.93
C ASP A 122 -6.75 -17.21 -1.84
N HIS A 123 -6.66 -16.60 -0.65
CA HIS A 123 -7.13 -15.22 -0.44
C HIS A 123 -6.46 -14.20 -1.37
N LEU A 124 -5.13 -14.28 -1.52
CA LEU A 124 -4.40 -13.40 -2.44
C LEU A 124 -4.65 -13.76 -3.91
N ALA A 125 -4.85 -15.04 -4.23
CA ALA A 125 -5.22 -15.48 -5.58
C ALA A 125 -6.61 -14.94 -5.97
N ARG A 126 -7.58 -14.99 -5.05
CA ARG A 126 -8.91 -14.36 -5.24
C ARG A 126 -8.82 -12.86 -5.41
N ALA A 127 -7.96 -12.19 -4.63
CA ALA A 127 -7.72 -10.75 -4.81
C ALA A 127 -7.16 -10.44 -6.20
N ALA A 128 -6.22 -11.25 -6.71
CA ALA A 128 -5.68 -11.12 -8.06
C ALA A 128 -6.76 -11.35 -9.13
N THR A 129 -7.54 -12.42 -9.02
CA THR A 129 -8.64 -12.72 -9.95
C THR A 129 -9.70 -11.61 -9.95
N ALA A 130 -10.08 -11.10 -8.78
CA ALA A 130 -11.03 -10.00 -8.65
C ALA A 130 -10.49 -8.66 -9.20
N ALA A 131 -9.17 -8.52 -9.33
CA ALA A 131 -8.51 -7.40 -10.00
C ALA A 131 -8.41 -7.58 -11.54
N GLY A 132 -8.89 -8.71 -12.07
CA GLY A 132 -8.82 -9.04 -13.49
C GLY A 132 -7.47 -9.62 -13.93
N LEU A 133 -6.74 -10.24 -12.99
CA LEU A 133 -5.46 -10.91 -13.23
C LEU A 133 -5.60 -12.44 -13.27
N ASP A 134 -4.71 -13.09 -13.98
CA ASP A 134 -4.47 -14.52 -13.86
C ASP A 134 -3.58 -14.77 -12.62
N ALA A 135 -4.18 -15.27 -11.55
CA ALA A 135 -3.48 -15.50 -10.29
C ALA A 135 -2.30 -16.47 -10.43
N GLY A 136 -2.42 -17.50 -11.28
CA GLY A 136 -1.36 -18.45 -11.55
C GLY A 136 -0.15 -17.81 -12.22
N LYS A 137 -0.37 -16.88 -13.16
CA LYS A 137 0.70 -16.12 -13.80
C LYS A 137 1.40 -15.18 -12.84
N ILE A 138 0.66 -14.46 -11.99
CA ILE A 138 1.22 -13.58 -10.97
C ILE A 138 2.10 -14.38 -9.98
N GLU A 139 1.61 -15.52 -9.48
CA GLU A 139 2.39 -16.36 -8.59
C GLU A 139 3.64 -16.96 -9.28
N ALA A 140 3.54 -17.32 -10.55
CA ALA A 140 4.68 -17.79 -11.33
C ALA A 140 5.72 -16.68 -11.53
N GLU A 141 5.28 -15.45 -11.80
CA GLU A 141 6.18 -14.30 -11.93
C GLU A 141 6.91 -14.00 -10.62
N VAL A 142 6.20 -14.02 -9.49
CA VAL A 142 6.81 -13.83 -8.17
C VAL A 142 7.85 -14.91 -7.86
N ARG A 143 7.58 -16.18 -8.21
CA ARG A 143 8.55 -17.28 -8.03
C ARG A 143 9.77 -17.14 -8.92
N ASN A 144 9.57 -16.78 -10.19
CA ASN A 144 10.63 -16.83 -11.21
C ASN A 144 11.47 -15.54 -11.24
N ARG A 145 10.87 -14.40 -10.85
CA ARG A 145 11.49 -13.06 -10.95
C ARG A 145 11.50 -12.33 -9.60
N GLY A 146 11.43 -13.05 -8.49
CA GLY A 146 11.31 -12.45 -7.17
C GLY A 146 12.44 -11.47 -6.82
N GLU A 147 13.68 -11.71 -7.29
CA GLU A 147 14.80 -10.79 -7.10
C GLU A 147 14.63 -9.49 -7.91
N GLU A 148 14.23 -9.60 -9.17
CA GLU A 148 13.99 -8.44 -10.05
C GLU A 148 12.86 -7.57 -9.49
N LEU A 149 11.74 -8.19 -9.08
CA LEU A 149 10.62 -7.48 -8.46
C LEU A 149 11.04 -6.81 -7.15
N GLY A 150 11.93 -7.46 -6.37
CA GLY A 150 12.53 -6.88 -5.17
C GLY A 150 13.43 -5.68 -5.47
N ALA A 151 14.26 -5.77 -6.51
CA ALA A 151 15.11 -4.66 -6.95
C ALA A 151 14.27 -3.45 -7.41
N GLU A 152 13.15 -3.68 -8.10
CA GLU A 152 12.21 -2.60 -8.47
C GLU A 152 11.59 -1.93 -7.25
N ILE A 153 11.22 -2.69 -6.20
CA ILE A 153 10.74 -2.11 -4.94
C ILE A 153 11.82 -1.20 -4.33
N THR A 154 13.09 -1.63 -4.33
CA THR A 154 14.21 -0.82 -3.85
C THR A 154 14.40 0.46 -4.67
N GLN A 155 14.24 0.38 -6.00
CA GLN A 155 14.28 1.56 -6.86
C GLN A 155 13.11 2.50 -6.56
N ASN A 156 11.90 1.99 -6.39
CA ASN A 156 10.74 2.79 -6.00
C ASN A 156 10.96 3.53 -4.66
N GLU A 157 11.70 2.93 -3.73
CA GLU A 157 12.06 3.56 -2.47
C GLU A 157 13.08 4.70 -2.66
N ALA A 158 14.00 4.56 -3.61
CA ALA A 158 14.89 5.65 -4.00
C ALA A 158 14.10 6.80 -4.64
N ASP A 159 13.27 6.50 -5.64
CA ASP A 159 12.40 7.47 -6.32
C ASP A 159 11.49 8.21 -5.33
N GLN A 160 10.97 7.49 -4.31
CA GLN A 160 10.15 8.09 -3.26
C GLN A 160 10.93 9.11 -2.42
N ARG A 161 12.18 8.82 -2.06
CA ARG A 161 13.06 9.75 -1.34
C ARG A 161 13.39 10.97 -2.19
N ASP A 162 13.69 10.75 -3.47
CA ASP A 162 14.02 11.82 -4.41
C ASP A 162 12.80 12.73 -4.67
N ALA A 163 11.58 12.19 -4.59
CA ALA A 163 10.34 12.97 -4.58
C ALA A 163 10.13 13.78 -3.29
N GLY A 164 11.01 13.67 -2.29
CA GLY A 164 11.03 14.51 -1.09
C GLY A 164 10.29 13.95 0.13
N HIS A 165 9.80 12.73 0.11
CA HIS A 165 9.15 12.13 1.29
C HIS A 165 9.32 10.61 1.35
N ARG A 166 9.35 10.04 2.57
CA ARG A 166 9.52 8.60 2.83
C ARG A 166 8.29 7.87 3.37
N GLY A 167 7.20 8.58 3.64
CA GLY A 167 5.97 7.99 4.20
C GLY A 167 5.01 7.51 3.12
N VAL A 168 4.03 6.70 3.52
CA VAL A 168 2.99 6.18 2.64
C VAL A 168 1.59 6.48 3.19
N PRO A 169 0.60 6.69 2.31
CA PRO A 169 0.71 6.86 0.88
C PRO A 169 1.41 8.17 0.51
N LEU A 170 2.25 8.14 -0.53
CA LEU A 170 2.78 9.33 -1.17
C LEU A 170 2.18 9.43 -2.57
N PHE A 171 1.54 10.54 -2.87
CA PHE A 171 1.08 10.87 -4.20
C PHE A 171 2.06 11.86 -4.81
N VAL A 172 2.39 11.68 -6.08
CA VAL A 172 3.29 12.60 -6.81
C VAL A 172 2.59 13.02 -8.08
N PHE A 173 2.45 14.31 -8.28
CA PHE A 173 1.92 14.91 -9.50
C PHE A 173 2.87 16.01 -9.99
N GLU A 174 3.36 15.90 -11.21
CA GLU A 174 4.31 16.85 -11.82
C GLU A 174 5.52 17.16 -10.90
N ASN A 175 6.10 16.12 -10.29
CA ASN A 175 7.19 16.17 -9.32
C ASN A 175 6.84 16.85 -7.97
N GLU A 176 5.59 17.20 -7.72
CA GLU A 176 5.13 17.73 -6.43
C GLU A 176 4.61 16.58 -5.55
N PRO A 177 5.16 16.37 -4.33
CA PRO A 177 4.73 15.29 -3.44
C PRO A 177 3.58 15.75 -2.52
N PHE A 178 2.62 14.84 -2.31
CA PHE A 178 1.50 14.99 -1.37
C PHE A 178 1.49 13.78 -0.44
N PHE A 179 1.89 13.96 0.80
CA PHE A 179 1.99 12.86 1.77
C PHE A 179 0.71 12.69 2.59
N GLY A 180 0.21 11.47 2.58
CA GLY A 180 -0.93 11.04 3.38
C GLY A 180 -2.28 11.28 2.71
N GLN A 181 -3.25 10.45 3.09
CA GLN A 181 -4.61 10.53 2.54
C GLN A 181 -5.31 11.88 2.83
N ALA A 182 -4.93 12.57 3.91
CA ALA A 182 -5.44 13.91 4.23
C ALA A 182 -4.97 15.00 3.25
N ARG A 183 -4.17 14.66 2.24
CA ARG A 183 -3.70 15.58 1.19
C ARG A 183 -4.35 15.32 -0.16
N LEU A 184 -5.33 14.41 -0.24
CA LEU A 184 -6.06 14.17 -1.50
C LEU A 184 -6.76 15.42 -2.01
N ASP A 185 -7.36 16.22 -1.14
CA ASP A 185 -7.99 17.50 -1.55
C ASP A 185 -6.96 18.49 -2.12
N HIS A 186 -5.77 18.58 -1.52
CA HIS A 186 -4.69 19.42 -2.05
C HIS A 186 -4.18 18.89 -3.41
N LEU A 187 -4.05 17.57 -3.55
CA LEU A 187 -3.68 16.95 -4.82
C LEU A 187 -4.71 17.28 -5.92
N ILE A 188 -6.02 17.09 -5.64
CA ILE A 188 -7.09 17.41 -6.60
C ILE A 188 -7.10 18.90 -6.93
N TRP A 189 -6.95 19.77 -5.94
CA TRP A 189 -6.83 21.21 -6.17
C TRP A 189 -5.67 21.51 -7.14
N ARG A 190 -4.48 20.92 -6.94
CA ARG A 190 -3.33 21.11 -7.82
C ARG A 190 -3.60 20.58 -9.23
N MET A 191 -4.16 19.38 -9.34
CA MET A 191 -4.51 18.78 -10.63
C MET A 191 -5.54 19.61 -11.41
N ASN A 192 -6.49 20.24 -10.71
CA ASN A 192 -7.46 21.16 -11.33
C ASN A 192 -6.77 22.38 -11.95
N GLN A 193 -5.69 22.91 -11.35
CA GLN A 193 -4.89 23.98 -11.94
C GLN A 193 -4.19 23.53 -13.25
N ALA A 194 -3.94 22.25 -13.39
CA ALA A 194 -3.35 21.61 -14.57
C ALA A 194 -4.42 21.10 -15.58
N GLY A 195 -5.70 21.35 -15.32
CA GLY A 195 -6.78 21.00 -16.24
C GLY A 195 -7.36 19.60 -16.04
N LEU A 196 -7.37 19.09 -14.80
CA LEU A 196 -8.06 17.83 -14.47
C LEU A 196 -9.50 17.86 -14.96
N LYS A 197 -9.94 16.79 -15.62
CA LYS A 197 -11.29 16.66 -16.17
C LYS A 197 -12.13 15.71 -15.34
N GLU A 198 -13.37 16.08 -15.08
CA GLU A 198 -14.40 15.14 -14.62
C GLU A 198 -14.81 14.21 -15.78
N ARG A 199 -15.18 12.97 -15.43
CA ARG A 199 -15.69 11.96 -16.39
C ARG A 199 -17.15 12.19 -16.70
#